data_a8fb30dfd1dd3e21ea01fec6ed1e4e88
#
_entry.id   a8fb30dfd1dd3e21ea01fec6ed1e4e88
#
_cell.length_a   1.000
_cell.length_b   1.000
_cell.length_c   1.000
_cell.angle_alpha   90.00
_cell.angle_beta   90.00
_cell.angle_gamma   90.00
#
_symmetry.space_group_name_H-M   'P 1'
#
loop_
_entity.id
_entity.type
_entity.pdbx_description
1 polymer ?
#
loop_
_entity_poly.entity_id
_entity_poly.type
_entity_poly.pdbx_seq_one_letter_code
_entity_poly.pdbx_strand_id
1 'polypeptide(L)'
;MMMHAPIARAPLASDGVRLAGPDDAARIARFVAECADATAFHRPEWLHAVEHACGHEGHVLLAESGGAIAALLPLHAVHSPLFGRALVSIGFAVDGGVIGDSAHAGALGDAATRLAARLSCPSVELRGGPLPAGPGWHVKTDSHAGFVAPLAADDDAQLTAIPRKQRAEVRKGLANAMTVRVGRDAADRAMHYAVYAESVRNLGTPVFPRALFDAVLDAFGADADILTVLADDEPVASVLSLYHRGAVMPYWGGGVFAARALRANDVMYYRLMCHARTRGCDRFDFGRSKTDSGAFHFKRNWGFAPQPLAYAQWTADGMAPRDVNPLSPRYRAKIALWQKLPLAIANRVGPLIAGGLA
;
A
#
# COMPACT_ATOMS: atom_id res chain seq x y z
N MET A 1 0.46 7.46 46.84
CA MET A 1 1.53 7.33 45.84
C MET A 1 1.76 5.82 45.64
N MET A 2 0.93 5.17 44.78
CA MET A 2 1.07 3.74 44.50
C MET A 2 2.11 3.58 43.38
N MET A 3 3.23 2.99 43.73
CA MET A 3 4.24 2.57 42.77
C MET A 3 3.70 1.41 41.95
N HIS A 4 3.47 1.64 40.64
CA HIS A 4 3.22 0.56 39.71
C HIS A 4 4.53 -0.23 39.54
N ALA A 5 4.53 -1.48 39.98
CA ALA A 5 5.61 -2.41 39.69
C ALA A 5 5.69 -2.61 38.16
N PRO A 6 6.92 -2.67 37.58
CA PRO A 6 7.07 -2.96 36.18
C PRO A 6 6.55 -4.37 35.88
N ILE A 7 5.57 -4.47 34.99
CA ILE A 7 5.09 -5.76 34.47
C ILE A 7 6.28 -6.43 33.77
N ALA A 8 6.76 -7.51 34.37
CA ALA A 8 7.83 -8.31 33.78
C ALA A 8 7.41 -8.75 32.37
N ARG A 9 8.14 -8.27 31.36
CA ARG A 9 7.94 -8.67 29.96
C ARG A 9 8.37 -10.13 29.82
N ALA A 10 7.40 -11.06 29.86
CA ALA A 10 7.66 -12.44 29.51
C ALA A 10 8.21 -12.52 28.07
N PRO A 11 9.21 -13.39 27.78
CA PRO A 11 9.76 -13.49 26.44
C PRO A 11 8.70 -13.93 25.44
N LEU A 12 8.74 -13.36 24.20
CA LEU A 12 7.89 -13.77 23.07
C LEU A 12 8.32 -15.13 22.49
N ALA A 13 9.43 -15.67 22.99
CA ALA A 13 9.99 -16.91 22.50
C ALA A 13 9.13 -18.10 22.89
N SER A 14 8.34 -18.60 21.96
CA SER A 14 7.82 -19.98 21.92
C SER A 14 7.94 -20.46 20.46
N ASP A 15 8.35 -21.70 20.26
CA ASP A 15 8.41 -22.38 18.97
C ASP A 15 9.31 -21.72 17.91
N GLY A 16 10.47 -21.17 18.28
CA GLY A 16 11.43 -20.61 17.33
C GLY A 16 11.05 -19.25 16.74
N VAL A 17 9.98 -18.57 17.26
CA VAL A 17 9.59 -17.22 16.82
C VAL A 17 9.96 -16.19 17.87
N ARG A 18 10.61 -15.10 17.43
CA ARG A 18 10.98 -13.96 18.28
C ARG A 18 10.75 -12.60 17.60
N LEU A 19 10.73 -11.55 18.40
CA LEU A 19 10.76 -10.18 17.88
C LEU A 19 12.20 -9.85 17.45
N ALA A 20 12.36 -9.23 16.28
CA ALA A 20 13.64 -8.74 15.80
C ALA A 20 14.19 -7.64 16.72
N GLY A 21 15.50 -7.65 16.90
CA GLY A 21 16.25 -6.59 17.56
C GLY A 21 17.08 -5.76 16.56
N PRO A 22 17.77 -4.72 17.04
CA PRO A 22 18.60 -3.87 16.18
C PRO A 22 19.67 -4.64 15.39
N ASP A 23 20.23 -5.71 15.97
CA ASP A 23 21.27 -6.54 15.35
C ASP A 23 20.75 -7.40 14.18
N ASP A 24 19.44 -7.52 14.02
CA ASP A 24 18.82 -8.30 12.93
C ASP A 24 18.68 -7.52 11.63
N ALA A 25 18.87 -6.20 11.62
CA ALA A 25 18.59 -5.36 10.46
C ALA A 25 19.26 -5.85 9.17
N ALA A 26 20.55 -6.17 9.21
CA ALA A 26 21.29 -6.69 8.05
C ALA A 26 20.80 -8.08 7.60
N ARG A 27 20.42 -8.94 8.56
CA ARG A 27 19.89 -10.28 8.28
C ARG A 27 18.51 -10.21 7.62
N ILE A 28 17.63 -9.33 8.13
CA ILE A 28 16.30 -9.07 7.57
C ILE A 28 16.42 -8.53 6.15
N ALA A 29 17.26 -7.49 5.93
CA ALA A 29 17.45 -6.90 4.60
C ALA A 29 17.92 -7.95 3.57
N ARG A 30 18.88 -8.81 3.96
CA ARG A 30 19.35 -9.91 3.11
C ARG A 30 18.24 -10.92 2.82
N PHE A 31 17.54 -11.38 3.85
CA PHE A 31 16.46 -12.34 3.69
C PHE A 31 15.36 -11.81 2.74
N VAL A 32 14.93 -10.56 2.92
CA VAL A 32 13.93 -9.92 2.04
C VAL A 32 14.46 -9.79 0.60
N ALA A 33 15.75 -9.45 0.44
CA ALA A 33 16.35 -9.35 -0.90
C ALA A 33 16.42 -10.71 -1.62
N GLU A 34 16.61 -11.82 -0.90
CA GLU A 34 16.73 -13.16 -1.45
C GLU A 34 15.38 -13.88 -1.59
N CYS A 35 14.39 -13.57 -0.72
CA CYS A 35 13.09 -14.25 -0.70
C CYS A 35 12.26 -13.90 -1.95
N ALA A 36 11.89 -14.93 -2.74
CA ALA A 36 11.14 -14.74 -3.99
C ALA A 36 9.74 -14.13 -3.77
N ASP A 37 9.13 -14.41 -2.63
CA ASP A 37 7.77 -13.96 -2.28
C ASP A 37 7.74 -12.53 -1.72
N ALA A 38 8.93 -11.90 -1.50
CA ALA A 38 9.00 -10.56 -0.98
C ALA A 38 8.47 -9.54 -1.99
N THR A 39 7.60 -8.65 -1.52
CA THR A 39 7.12 -7.48 -2.24
C THR A 39 7.88 -6.22 -1.82
N ALA A 40 7.65 -5.11 -2.49
CA ALA A 40 8.19 -3.81 -2.08
C ALA A 40 7.85 -3.44 -0.63
N PHE A 41 6.73 -3.95 -0.11
CA PHE A 41 6.25 -3.65 1.25
C PHE A 41 6.95 -4.44 2.35
N HIS A 42 7.65 -5.54 2.02
CA HIS A 42 8.48 -6.28 2.98
C HIS A 42 9.83 -5.64 3.20
N ARG A 43 10.22 -4.70 2.34
CA ARG A 43 11.51 -4.01 2.45
C ARG A 43 11.56 -3.17 3.74
N PRO A 44 12.68 -3.18 4.47
CA PRO A 44 12.86 -2.32 5.65
C PRO A 44 12.60 -0.83 5.39
N GLU A 45 12.84 -0.38 4.15
CA GLU A 45 12.60 0.98 3.69
C GLU A 45 11.13 1.38 3.83
N TRP A 46 10.18 0.46 3.54
CA TRP A 46 8.76 0.74 3.71
C TRP A 46 8.38 0.83 5.19
N LEU A 47 8.87 -0.11 6.00
CA LEU A 47 8.62 -0.14 7.44
C LEU A 47 9.05 1.18 8.08
N HIS A 48 10.29 1.61 7.81
CA HIS A 48 10.86 2.84 8.38
C HIS A 48 10.18 4.11 7.83
N ALA A 49 9.80 4.15 6.53
CA ALA A 49 9.12 5.30 5.96
C ALA A 49 7.76 5.55 6.63
N VAL A 50 6.98 4.49 6.86
CA VAL A 50 5.68 4.59 7.55
C VAL A 50 5.85 4.97 9.02
N GLU A 51 6.82 4.38 9.72
CA GLU A 51 7.13 4.71 11.10
C GLU A 51 7.52 6.19 11.24
N HIS A 52 8.45 6.66 10.41
CA HIS A 52 8.93 8.04 10.44
C HIS A 52 7.83 9.05 10.10
N ALA A 53 7.04 8.77 9.07
CA ALA A 53 6.07 9.74 8.54
C ALA A 53 4.72 9.74 9.25
N CYS A 54 4.31 8.60 9.84
CA CYS A 54 2.99 8.42 10.44
C CYS A 54 3.03 8.11 11.94
N GLY A 55 4.22 7.89 12.52
CA GLY A 55 4.39 7.56 13.93
C GLY A 55 3.84 6.18 14.32
N HIS A 56 3.71 5.26 13.35
CA HIS A 56 3.30 3.88 13.61
C HIS A 56 4.52 3.02 13.87
N GLU A 57 4.67 2.54 15.10
CA GLU A 57 5.82 1.71 15.50
C GLU A 57 5.91 0.45 14.65
N GLY A 58 7.09 0.24 14.04
CA GLY A 58 7.40 -0.91 13.21
C GLY A 58 7.93 -2.09 14.03
N HIS A 59 7.49 -3.30 13.70
CA HIS A 59 7.94 -4.53 14.34
C HIS A 59 8.17 -5.59 13.27
N VAL A 60 9.16 -6.49 13.47
CA VAL A 60 9.36 -7.66 12.63
C VAL A 60 9.41 -8.91 13.51
N LEU A 61 8.55 -9.87 13.24
CA LEU A 61 8.62 -11.19 13.86
C LEU A 61 9.45 -12.11 12.96
N LEU A 62 10.39 -12.84 13.57
CA LEU A 62 11.30 -13.76 12.90
C LEU A 62 11.02 -15.17 13.35
N ALA A 63 10.81 -16.09 12.41
CA ALA A 63 10.90 -17.53 12.63
C ALA A 63 12.29 -18.01 12.18
N GLU A 64 13.01 -18.71 13.04
CA GLU A 64 14.37 -19.13 12.79
C GLU A 64 14.49 -20.65 12.83
N SER A 65 15.28 -21.19 11.90
CA SER A 65 15.63 -22.62 11.83
C SER A 65 17.13 -22.73 11.55
N GLY A 66 17.84 -23.53 12.35
CA GLY A 66 19.29 -23.71 12.19
C GLY A 66 20.13 -22.41 12.30
N GLY A 67 19.64 -21.39 13.01
CA GLY A 67 20.31 -20.10 13.15
C GLY A 67 20.08 -19.11 11.98
N ALA A 68 19.34 -19.51 10.94
CA ALA A 68 18.95 -18.66 9.83
C ALA A 68 17.47 -18.25 9.94
N ILE A 69 17.11 -17.09 9.35
CA ILE A 69 15.72 -16.68 9.21
C ILE A 69 15.06 -17.62 8.20
N ALA A 70 14.02 -18.36 8.62
CA ALA A 70 13.23 -19.24 7.78
C ALA A 70 11.98 -18.52 7.23
N ALA A 71 11.35 -17.67 8.06
CA ALA A 71 10.22 -16.82 7.67
C ALA A 71 10.20 -15.54 8.50
N LEU A 72 9.56 -14.51 7.98
CA LEU A 72 9.33 -13.27 8.72
C LEU A 72 7.95 -12.67 8.47
N LEU A 73 7.51 -11.83 9.40
CA LEU A 73 6.28 -11.07 9.33
C LEU A 73 6.54 -9.63 9.80
N PRO A 74 6.53 -8.62 8.89
CA PRO A 74 6.61 -7.23 9.27
C PRO A 74 5.24 -6.71 9.71
N LEU A 75 5.21 -5.84 10.71
CA LEU A 75 4.00 -5.36 11.34
C LEU A 75 4.12 -3.86 11.69
N HIS A 76 3.02 -3.12 11.61
CA HIS A 76 2.90 -1.81 12.23
C HIS A 76 1.84 -1.80 13.33
N ALA A 77 2.18 -1.23 14.47
CA ALA A 77 1.22 -0.90 15.53
C ALA A 77 0.53 0.43 15.16
N VAL A 78 -0.63 0.32 14.53
CA VAL A 78 -1.44 1.49 14.14
C VAL A 78 -2.21 2.00 15.34
N HIS A 79 -2.06 3.29 15.62
CA HIS A 79 -2.82 3.96 16.66
C HIS A 79 -3.55 5.17 16.08
N SER A 80 -4.87 5.16 16.16
CA SER A 80 -5.71 6.26 15.70
C SER A 80 -6.78 6.62 16.72
N PRO A 81 -6.90 7.91 17.08
CA PRO A 81 -8.01 8.37 17.94
C PRO A 81 -9.39 8.11 17.34
N LEU A 82 -9.48 8.06 15.99
CA LEU A 82 -10.74 7.89 15.27
C LEU A 82 -11.08 6.43 14.96
N PHE A 83 -10.05 5.58 14.74
CA PHE A 83 -10.21 4.21 14.26
C PHE A 83 -9.67 3.16 15.23
N GLY A 84 -9.24 3.59 16.43
CA GLY A 84 -8.71 2.69 17.45
C GLY A 84 -7.30 2.18 17.15
N ARG A 85 -6.93 1.08 17.81
CA ARG A 85 -5.61 0.43 17.68
C ARG A 85 -5.74 -0.88 16.92
N ALA A 86 -4.73 -1.20 16.11
CA ALA A 86 -4.61 -2.48 15.44
C ALA A 86 -3.14 -2.79 15.16
N LEU A 87 -2.78 -4.06 15.10
CA LEU A 87 -1.52 -4.52 14.57
C LEU A 87 -1.75 -5.01 13.14
N VAL A 88 -1.08 -4.44 12.16
CA VAL A 88 -1.33 -4.74 10.74
C VAL A 88 -0.06 -5.13 10.00
N SER A 89 -0.15 -6.05 9.08
CA SER A 89 0.92 -6.44 8.17
C SER A 89 0.69 -5.86 6.78
N ILE A 90 1.30 -4.82 6.38
CA ILE A 90 2.04 -3.74 6.99
C ILE A 90 1.24 -2.44 6.72
N GLY A 91 1.45 -1.39 7.50
CA GLY A 91 0.69 -0.14 7.35
C GLY A 91 0.72 0.39 5.93
N PHE A 92 -0.44 0.81 5.39
CA PHE A 92 -0.68 1.32 4.03
C PHE A 92 -0.32 0.36 2.89
N ALA A 93 0.12 -0.87 3.15
CA ALA A 93 0.50 -1.84 2.14
C ALA A 93 -0.70 -2.62 1.57
N VAL A 94 -0.47 -3.19 0.40
CA VAL A 94 -1.43 -4.09 -0.28
C VAL A 94 -1.21 -5.53 0.16
N ASP A 95 0.06 -5.92 0.25
CA ASP A 95 0.52 -7.28 0.49
C ASP A 95 1.83 -7.20 1.29
N GLY A 96 1.78 -7.57 2.53
CA GLY A 96 2.90 -7.44 3.48
C GLY A 96 2.84 -8.52 4.56
N GLY A 97 2.21 -9.67 4.27
CA GLY A 97 2.04 -10.79 5.19
C GLY A 97 3.31 -11.57 5.46
N VAL A 98 3.17 -12.83 5.81
CA VAL A 98 4.30 -13.74 6.02
C VAL A 98 5.03 -14.01 4.72
N ILE A 99 6.37 -13.99 4.73
CA ILE A 99 7.21 -14.45 3.63
C ILE A 99 8.23 -15.49 4.12
N GLY A 100 8.66 -16.36 3.20
CA GLY A 100 9.55 -17.48 3.48
C GLY A 100 8.78 -18.78 3.70
N ASP A 101 9.27 -19.66 4.58
CA ASP A 101 8.67 -20.97 4.81
C ASP A 101 7.27 -20.87 5.43
N SER A 102 6.26 -21.26 4.66
CA SER A 102 4.85 -21.23 5.04
C SER A 102 4.51 -22.08 6.27
N ALA A 103 5.33 -23.05 6.62
CA ALA A 103 5.14 -23.88 7.83
C ALA A 103 5.15 -23.04 9.12
N HIS A 104 5.78 -21.87 9.08
CA HIS A 104 5.86 -20.94 10.22
C HIS A 104 4.68 -19.95 10.33
N ALA A 105 3.73 -19.95 9.38
CA ALA A 105 2.64 -18.98 9.36
C ALA A 105 1.78 -19.01 10.64
N GLY A 106 1.48 -20.20 11.16
CA GLY A 106 0.74 -20.35 12.43
C GLY A 106 1.49 -19.76 13.61
N ALA A 107 2.77 -20.12 13.80
CA ALA A 107 3.60 -19.65 14.91
C ALA A 107 3.83 -18.12 14.86
N LEU A 108 4.01 -17.55 13.64
CA LEU A 108 4.11 -16.10 13.43
C LEU A 108 2.77 -15.40 13.72
N GLY A 109 1.64 -15.99 13.34
CA GLY A 109 0.30 -15.51 13.68
C GLY A 109 0.06 -15.46 15.18
N ASP A 110 0.40 -16.52 15.91
CA ASP A 110 0.29 -16.60 17.37
C ASP A 110 1.22 -15.59 18.06
N ALA A 111 2.43 -15.40 17.54
CA ALA A 111 3.34 -14.36 18.04
C ALA A 111 2.77 -12.96 17.79
N ALA A 112 2.12 -12.71 16.64
CA ALA A 112 1.47 -11.45 16.33
C ALA A 112 0.29 -11.16 17.29
N THR A 113 -0.51 -12.15 17.66
CA THR A 113 -1.60 -11.95 18.65
C THR A 113 -1.05 -11.65 20.04
N ARG A 114 0.03 -12.32 20.47
CA ARG A 114 0.72 -12.00 21.73
C ARG A 114 1.33 -10.58 21.71
N LEU A 115 1.93 -10.19 20.59
CA LEU A 115 2.46 -8.83 20.42
C LEU A 115 1.33 -7.79 20.47
N ALA A 116 0.21 -8.04 19.78
CA ALA A 116 -0.97 -7.19 19.80
C ALA A 116 -1.50 -6.97 21.23
N ALA A 117 -1.59 -8.02 22.03
CA ALA A 117 -1.98 -7.93 23.43
C ALA A 117 -1.04 -7.01 24.24
N ARG A 118 0.29 -7.11 24.05
CA ARG A 118 1.27 -6.25 24.70
C ARG A 118 1.18 -4.79 24.30
N LEU A 119 0.84 -4.53 23.03
CA LEU A 119 0.71 -3.20 22.48
C LEU A 119 -0.69 -2.62 22.67
N SER A 120 -1.58 -3.34 23.40
CA SER A 120 -2.99 -2.98 23.59
C SER A 120 -3.70 -2.76 22.24
N CYS A 121 -3.38 -3.58 21.24
CA CYS A 121 -4.07 -3.64 19.96
C CYS A 121 -5.14 -4.74 20.02
N PRO A 122 -6.45 -4.40 19.95
CA PRO A 122 -7.52 -5.40 20.07
C PRO A 122 -7.69 -6.26 18.81
N SER A 123 -6.96 -5.97 17.74
CA SER A 123 -7.03 -6.75 16.49
C SER A 123 -5.69 -6.85 15.79
N VAL A 124 -5.53 -7.96 15.03
CA VAL A 124 -4.43 -8.17 14.07
C VAL A 124 -5.05 -8.35 12.69
N GLU A 125 -4.46 -7.71 11.67
CA GLU A 125 -4.83 -7.88 10.27
C GLU A 125 -3.60 -8.28 9.45
N LEU A 126 -3.62 -9.46 8.84
CA LEU A 126 -2.57 -9.96 7.96
C LEU A 126 -3.06 -9.92 6.51
N ARG A 127 -2.25 -9.31 5.63
CA ARG A 127 -2.59 -9.04 4.23
C ARG A 127 -1.68 -9.85 3.31
N GLY A 128 -2.23 -10.89 2.67
CA GLY A 128 -1.46 -11.75 1.76
C GLY A 128 -0.45 -12.66 2.47
N GLY A 129 0.33 -13.38 1.65
CA GLY A 129 1.24 -14.41 2.11
C GLY A 129 0.53 -15.63 2.71
N PRO A 130 1.28 -16.58 3.27
CA PRO A 130 0.73 -17.68 4.06
C PRO A 130 0.00 -17.15 5.30
N LEU A 131 -1.27 -17.55 5.46
CA LEU A 131 -2.13 -17.07 6.54
C LEU A 131 -2.20 -18.08 7.69
N PRO A 132 -2.26 -17.61 8.95
CA PRO A 132 -2.48 -18.49 10.08
C PRO A 132 -3.90 -19.07 10.04
N ALA A 133 -4.02 -20.29 10.55
CA ALA A 133 -5.30 -20.95 10.80
C ALA A 133 -5.42 -21.24 12.29
N GLY A 134 -6.66 -21.23 12.83
CA GLY A 134 -6.90 -21.56 14.22
C GLY A 134 -7.94 -20.66 14.89
N PRO A 135 -8.13 -20.82 16.20
CA PRO A 135 -9.15 -20.08 16.96
C PRO A 135 -8.96 -18.55 16.85
N GLY A 136 -10.05 -17.84 16.61
CA GLY A 136 -10.07 -16.38 16.54
C GLY A 136 -9.60 -15.78 15.21
N TRP A 137 -9.03 -16.57 14.30
CA TRP A 137 -8.68 -16.11 12.96
C TRP A 137 -9.83 -16.25 11.97
N HIS A 138 -10.12 -15.17 11.25
CA HIS A 138 -11.12 -15.13 10.18
C HIS A 138 -10.47 -14.76 8.86
N VAL A 139 -10.53 -15.65 7.87
CA VAL A 139 -9.97 -15.41 6.53
C VAL A 139 -11.05 -14.87 5.61
N LYS A 140 -10.74 -13.77 4.90
CA LYS A 140 -11.57 -13.14 3.87
C LYS A 140 -10.86 -13.22 2.54
N THR A 141 -11.53 -13.75 1.52
CA THR A 141 -10.97 -13.95 0.16
C THR A 141 -11.74 -13.22 -0.93
N ASP A 142 -12.84 -12.57 -0.58
CA ASP A 142 -13.80 -11.94 -1.50
C ASP A 142 -13.80 -10.41 -1.45
N SER A 143 -13.09 -9.83 -0.47
CA SER A 143 -13.14 -8.39 -0.21
C SER A 143 -12.28 -7.56 -1.16
N HIS A 144 -11.18 -8.11 -1.64
CA HIS A 144 -10.21 -7.40 -2.48
C HIS A 144 -9.63 -8.33 -3.55
N ALA A 145 -9.23 -7.72 -4.67
CA ALA A 145 -8.47 -8.41 -5.71
C ALA A 145 -7.23 -7.59 -6.09
N GLY A 146 -6.12 -8.29 -6.37
CA GLY A 146 -4.92 -7.78 -7.01
C GLY A 146 -5.06 -7.80 -8.54
N PHE A 147 -4.23 -7.01 -9.21
CA PHE A 147 -4.26 -6.86 -10.66
C PHE A 147 -2.84 -6.76 -11.21
N VAL A 148 -2.32 -7.86 -11.71
CA VAL A 148 -0.97 -7.95 -12.29
C VAL A 148 -1.06 -8.45 -13.71
N ALA A 149 -0.29 -7.85 -14.61
CA ALA A 149 -0.20 -8.28 -16.00
C ALA A 149 1.25 -8.09 -16.53
N PRO A 150 1.70 -8.90 -17.50
CA PRO A 150 2.97 -8.67 -18.16
C PRO A 150 2.95 -7.37 -18.96
N LEU A 151 4.11 -6.71 -19.07
CA LEU A 151 4.35 -5.63 -20.01
C LEU A 151 4.68 -6.20 -21.39
N ALA A 152 4.18 -5.54 -22.43
CA ALA A 152 4.49 -5.93 -23.82
C ALA A 152 5.91 -5.50 -24.23
N ALA A 153 6.42 -6.06 -25.33
CA ALA A 153 7.80 -5.88 -25.75
C ALA A 153 8.15 -4.43 -26.14
N ASP A 154 7.21 -3.69 -26.71
CA ASP A 154 7.39 -2.31 -27.17
C ASP A 154 6.12 -1.46 -26.96
N ASP A 155 6.18 -0.17 -27.31
CA ASP A 155 5.07 0.78 -27.09
C ASP A 155 3.84 0.45 -27.93
N ASP A 156 4.03 0.04 -29.18
CA ASP A 156 2.94 -0.29 -30.09
C ASP A 156 2.25 -1.59 -29.68
N ALA A 157 3.04 -2.59 -29.29
CA ALA A 157 2.53 -3.84 -28.73
C ALA A 157 1.80 -3.59 -27.41
N GLN A 158 2.34 -2.71 -26.53
CA GLN A 158 1.67 -2.33 -25.29
C GLN A 158 0.34 -1.65 -25.56
N LEU A 159 0.28 -0.70 -26.50
CA LEU A 159 -0.97 -0.03 -26.88
C LEU A 159 -1.97 -1.03 -27.47
N THR A 160 -1.50 -2.00 -28.24
CA THR A 160 -2.33 -3.03 -28.87
C THR A 160 -2.89 -4.02 -27.86
N ALA A 161 -2.12 -4.36 -26.82
CA ALA A 161 -2.54 -5.25 -25.73
C ALA A 161 -3.71 -4.68 -24.90
N ILE A 162 -3.85 -3.34 -24.85
CA ILE A 162 -4.97 -2.70 -24.15
C ILE A 162 -6.29 -3.03 -24.85
N PRO A 163 -7.37 -3.43 -24.15
CA PRO A 163 -8.67 -3.72 -24.75
C PRO A 163 -9.18 -2.57 -25.60
N ARG A 164 -9.84 -2.88 -26.72
CA ARG A 164 -10.25 -1.92 -27.77
C ARG A 164 -10.90 -0.63 -27.23
N LYS A 165 -11.83 -0.76 -26.28
CA LYS A 165 -12.55 0.40 -25.72
C LYS A 165 -11.59 1.31 -24.94
N GLN A 166 -10.79 0.74 -24.06
CA GLN A 166 -9.83 1.48 -23.26
C GLN A 166 -8.69 2.06 -24.12
N ARG A 167 -8.19 1.30 -25.08
CA ARG A 167 -7.21 1.77 -26.08
C ARG A 167 -7.68 3.00 -26.86
N ALA A 168 -8.99 3.07 -27.19
CA ALA A 168 -9.55 4.25 -27.83
C ALA A 168 -9.46 5.50 -26.95
N GLU A 169 -9.66 5.36 -25.63
CA GLU A 169 -9.50 6.47 -24.68
C GLU A 169 -8.02 6.90 -24.53
N VAL A 170 -7.10 5.93 -24.48
CA VAL A 170 -5.66 6.23 -24.52
C VAL A 170 -5.28 7.00 -25.78
N ARG A 171 -5.72 6.56 -26.96
CA ARG A 171 -5.45 7.26 -28.25
C ARG A 171 -6.01 8.67 -28.28
N LYS A 172 -7.22 8.89 -27.75
CA LYS A 172 -7.79 10.25 -27.62
C LYS A 172 -6.92 11.13 -26.71
N GLY A 173 -6.45 10.57 -25.61
CA GLY A 173 -5.53 11.29 -24.72
C GLY A 173 -4.21 11.63 -25.39
N LEU A 174 -3.61 10.67 -26.10
CA LEU A 174 -2.33 10.87 -26.82
C LEU A 174 -2.43 11.90 -27.95
N ALA A 175 -3.64 12.16 -28.48
CA ALA A 175 -3.87 13.20 -29.50
C ALA A 175 -3.94 14.61 -28.90
N ASN A 176 -4.05 14.77 -27.58
CA ASN A 176 -4.02 16.05 -26.90
C ASN A 176 -2.57 16.51 -26.72
N ALA A 177 -2.35 17.84 -26.71
CA ALA A 177 -1.04 18.42 -26.44
C ALA A 177 -0.66 18.30 -24.95
N MET A 178 -0.21 17.13 -24.54
CA MET A 178 0.25 16.88 -23.18
C MET A 178 1.70 16.40 -23.19
N THR A 179 2.46 16.85 -22.20
CA THR A 179 3.85 16.41 -21.96
C THR A 179 3.92 15.51 -20.72
N VAL A 180 5.01 14.73 -20.65
CA VAL A 180 5.24 13.83 -19.51
C VAL A 180 6.59 14.16 -18.89
N ARG A 181 6.59 14.36 -17.60
CA ARG A 181 7.79 14.54 -16.78
C ARG A 181 7.93 13.34 -15.83
N VAL A 182 9.15 12.80 -15.73
CA VAL A 182 9.51 11.76 -14.75
C VAL A 182 10.64 12.30 -13.88
N GLY A 183 10.47 12.17 -12.57
CA GLY A 183 11.48 12.65 -11.64
C GLY A 183 11.08 12.41 -10.17
N ARG A 184 11.87 12.98 -9.27
CA ARG A 184 11.65 12.87 -7.82
C ARG A 184 12.21 14.06 -7.04
N ASP A 185 12.48 15.15 -7.72
CA ASP A 185 12.94 16.36 -7.08
C ASP A 185 11.82 17.08 -6.30
N ALA A 186 12.13 18.20 -5.69
CA ALA A 186 11.16 18.95 -4.89
C ALA A 186 9.96 19.45 -5.71
N ALA A 187 10.16 19.76 -7.01
CA ALA A 187 9.10 20.20 -7.91
C ALA A 187 8.20 19.02 -8.28
N ASP A 188 8.77 17.84 -8.61
CA ASP A 188 8.02 16.62 -8.89
C ASP A 188 7.13 16.21 -7.71
N ARG A 189 7.69 16.24 -6.49
CA ARG A 189 6.96 15.93 -5.25
C ARG A 189 5.82 16.91 -4.99
N ALA A 190 6.05 18.19 -5.24
CA ALA A 190 5.03 19.23 -5.07
C ALA A 190 3.87 19.07 -6.05
N MET A 191 4.17 18.86 -7.34
CA MET A 191 3.17 18.61 -8.37
C MET A 191 2.37 17.34 -8.08
N HIS A 192 3.04 16.25 -7.74
CA HIS A 192 2.38 14.99 -7.40
C HIS A 192 1.42 15.15 -6.23
N TYR A 193 1.88 15.75 -5.13
CA TYR A 193 1.04 15.91 -3.95
C TYR A 193 -0.19 16.79 -4.22
N ALA A 194 -0.04 17.87 -5.00
CA ALA A 194 -1.14 18.76 -5.38
C ALA A 194 -2.22 18.00 -6.19
N VAL A 195 -1.80 17.26 -7.24
CA VAL A 195 -2.69 16.46 -8.09
C VAL A 195 -3.36 15.33 -7.29
N TYR A 196 -2.57 14.58 -6.52
CA TYR A 196 -3.08 13.46 -5.74
C TYR A 196 -4.08 13.92 -4.66
N ALA A 197 -3.77 15.00 -3.94
CA ALA A 197 -4.64 15.54 -2.91
C ALA A 197 -6.01 15.97 -3.47
N GLU A 198 -6.04 16.64 -4.63
CA GLU A 198 -7.29 16.96 -5.31
C GLU A 198 -8.03 15.70 -5.75
N SER A 199 -7.32 14.76 -6.35
CA SER A 199 -7.90 13.51 -6.83
C SER A 199 -8.61 12.75 -5.70
N VAL A 200 -7.92 12.51 -4.57
CA VAL A 200 -8.52 11.73 -3.45
C VAL A 200 -9.63 12.51 -2.76
N ARG A 201 -9.54 13.85 -2.63
CA ARG A 201 -10.62 14.68 -2.13
C ARG A 201 -11.88 14.54 -3.00
N ASN A 202 -11.73 14.56 -4.34
CA ASN A 202 -12.83 14.37 -5.28
C ASN A 202 -13.45 12.96 -5.18
N LEU A 203 -12.68 11.96 -4.75
CA LEU A 203 -13.15 10.60 -4.48
C LEU A 203 -13.75 10.46 -3.06
N GLY A 204 -13.64 11.48 -2.20
CA GLY A 204 -14.14 11.44 -0.84
C GLY A 204 -13.21 10.77 0.15
N THR A 205 -11.92 10.67 -0.18
CA THR A 205 -10.89 10.06 0.67
C THR A 205 -9.95 11.14 1.21
N PRO A 206 -9.60 11.14 2.50
CA PRO A 206 -8.57 12.00 3.04
C PRO A 206 -7.20 11.72 2.42
N VAL A 207 -6.44 12.77 2.11
CA VAL A 207 -5.06 12.65 1.63
C VAL A 207 -4.13 12.20 2.75
N PHE A 208 -3.14 11.37 2.43
CA PHE A 208 -2.08 10.99 3.37
C PHE A 208 -1.14 12.16 3.68
N PRO A 209 -0.39 12.10 4.82
CA PRO A 209 0.63 13.09 5.11
C PRO A 209 1.65 13.21 3.99
N ARG A 210 2.01 14.43 3.59
CA ARG A 210 3.05 14.65 2.58
C ARG A 210 4.36 13.97 2.96
N ALA A 211 4.70 13.99 4.25
CA ALA A 211 5.87 13.33 4.78
C ALA A 211 5.94 11.83 4.43
N LEU A 212 4.81 11.13 4.25
CA LEU A 212 4.81 9.72 3.85
C LEU A 212 5.33 9.54 2.42
N PHE A 213 4.91 10.40 1.48
CA PHE A 213 5.39 10.35 0.10
C PHE A 213 6.87 10.69 0.02
N ASP A 214 7.29 11.73 0.75
CA ASP A 214 8.69 12.15 0.82
C ASP A 214 9.57 11.04 1.42
N ALA A 215 9.16 10.45 2.55
CA ALA A 215 9.90 9.37 3.21
C ALA A 215 10.03 8.12 2.32
N VAL A 216 8.98 7.75 1.60
CA VAL A 216 9.03 6.61 0.66
C VAL A 216 9.98 6.90 -0.51
N LEU A 217 9.90 8.09 -1.12
CA LEU A 217 10.81 8.47 -2.22
C LEU A 217 12.27 8.52 -1.77
N ASP A 218 12.53 9.00 -0.56
CA ASP A 218 13.89 9.06 0.00
C ASP A 218 14.43 7.66 0.33
N ALA A 219 13.62 6.82 0.97
CA ALA A 219 14.02 5.49 1.37
C ALA A 219 14.22 4.53 0.19
N PHE A 220 13.34 4.58 -0.81
CA PHE A 220 13.43 3.71 -1.99
C PHE A 220 14.44 4.20 -3.04
N GLY A 221 14.80 5.49 -3.00
CA GLY A 221 15.81 6.03 -3.89
C GLY A 221 15.48 5.80 -5.36
N ALA A 222 16.34 5.10 -6.09
CA ALA A 222 16.15 4.78 -7.50
C ALA A 222 14.97 3.82 -7.76
N ASP A 223 14.48 3.12 -6.74
CA ASP A 223 13.35 2.18 -6.85
C ASP A 223 11.98 2.86 -6.64
N ALA A 224 11.93 4.19 -6.67
CA ALA A 224 10.70 4.96 -6.68
C ALA A 224 10.86 6.22 -7.54
N ASP A 225 9.82 6.57 -8.29
CA ASP A 225 9.73 7.83 -9.03
C ASP A 225 8.30 8.34 -9.15
N ILE A 226 8.18 9.54 -9.68
CA ILE A 226 6.90 10.20 -9.98
C ILE A 226 6.84 10.44 -11.48
N LEU A 227 5.74 9.99 -12.11
CA LEU A 227 5.41 10.35 -13.47
C LEU A 227 4.23 11.35 -13.42
N THR A 228 4.43 12.53 -13.98
CA THR A 228 3.42 13.61 -14.07
C THR A 228 3.11 13.95 -15.51
N VAL A 229 1.83 14.01 -15.84
CA VAL A 229 1.30 14.50 -17.12
C VAL A 229 0.93 15.96 -16.97
N LEU A 230 1.45 16.80 -17.88
CA LEU A 230 1.17 18.23 -17.90
C LEU A 230 0.36 18.59 -19.17
N ALA A 231 -0.57 19.50 -19.01
CA ALA A 231 -1.28 20.17 -20.11
C ALA A 231 -1.12 21.67 -19.92
N ASP A 232 -0.64 22.38 -20.95
CA ASP A 232 -0.30 23.82 -20.86
C ASP A 232 0.61 24.13 -19.65
N ASP A 233 1.63 23.27 -19.43
CA ASP A 233 2.58 23.30 -18.31
C ASP A 233 1.98 23.09 -16.91
N GLU A 234 0.67 22.85 -16.81
CA GLU A 234 0.00 22.58 -15.53
C GLU A 234 -0.13 21.07 -15.28
N PRO A 235 0.15 20.58 -14.06
CA PRO A 235 0.06 19.16 -13.74
C PRO A 235 -1.41 18.71 -13.65
N VAL A 236 -1.82 17.79 -14.53
CA VAL A 236 -3.21 17.31 -14.63
C VAL A 236 -3.40 15.88 -14.13
N ALA A 237 -2.39 15.02 -14.25
CA ALA A 237 -2.38 13.67 -13.67
C ALA A 237 -0.99 13.32 -13.19
N SER A 238 -0.89 12.57 -12.10
CA SER A 238 0.41 12.20 -11.54
C SER A 238 0.30 10.87 -10.78
N VAL A 239 1.40 10.09 -10.79
CA VAL A 239 1.50 8.82 -10.09
C VAL A 239 2.90 8.65 -9.50
N LEU A 240 2.98 8.32 -8.21
CA LEU A 240 4.17 7.81 -7.56
C LEU A 240 4.17 6.29 -7.69
N SER A 241 5.26 5.75 -8.22
CA SER A 241 5.43 4.32 -8.49
C SER A 241 6.59 3.74 -7.71
N LEU A 242 6.44 2.47 -7.32
CA LEU A 242 7.50 1.65 -6.74
C LEU A 242 7.97 0.62 -7.77
N TYR A 243 9.26 0.31 -7.72
CA TYR A 243 9.89 -0.69 -8.58
C TYR A 243 10.48 -1.79 -7.73
N HIS A 244 10.09 -3.03 -7.98
CA HIS A 244 10.60 -4.17 -7.24
C HIS A 244 10.59 -5.44 -8.09
N ARG A 245 11.74 -6.09 -8.22
CA ARG A 245 11.87 -7.40 -8.89
C ARG A 245 11.21 -7.45 -10.28
N GLY A 246 11.48 -6.49 -11.13
CA GLY A 246 10.93 -6.44 -12.48
C GLY A 246 9.47 -6.00 -12.57
N ALA A 247 8.84 -5.65 -11.46
CA ALA A 247 7.49 -5.09 -11.45
C ALA A 247 7.52 -3.57 -11.19
N VAL A 248 6.67 -2.82 -11.89
CA VAL A 248 6.28 -1.45 -11.53
C VAL A 248 4.93 -1.48 -10.86
N MET A 249 4.81 -0.80 -9.72
CA MET A 249 3.55 -0.63 -9.00
C MET A 249 3.19 0.85 -8.93
N PRO A 250 2.20 1.35 -9.71
CA PRO A 250 1.64 2.69 -9.58
C PRO A 250 0.86 2.80 -8.26
N TYR A 251 1.51 3.28 -7.21
CA TYR A 251 0.99 3.12 -5.87
C TYR A 251 0.03 4.25 -5.46
N TRP A 252 0.47 5.49 -5.60
CA TRP A 252 -0.37 6.66 -5.35
C TRP A 252 -0.51 7.46 -6.62
N GLY A 253 -1.67 7.36 -7.27
CA GLY A 253 -1.93 8.04 -8.53
C GLY A 253 -3.32 8.62 -8.63
N GLY A 254 -3.46 9.62 -9.48
CA GLY A 254 -4.73 10.25 -9.76
C GLY A 254 -4.62 11.42 -10.71
N GLY A 255 -5.74 12.10 -10.95
CA GLY A 255 -5.81 13.28 -11.78
C GLY A 255 -6.77 14.31 -11.22
N VAL A 256 -6.52 15.57 -11.52
CA VAL A 256 -7.42 16.67 -11.21
C VAL A 256 -8.73 16.55 -12.00
N PHE A 257 -9.73 17.36 -11.67
CA PHE A 257 -11.02 17.26 -12.37
C PHE A 257 -10.88 17.42 -13.90
N ALA A 258 -10.03 18.35 -14.36
CA ALA A 258 -9.75 18.59 -15.78
C ALA A 258 -9.14 17.39 -16.53
N ALA A 259 -8.40 16.51 -15.82
CA ALA A 259 -7.78 15.32 -16.40
C ALA A 259 -8.77 14.40 -17.13
N ARG A 260 -10.04 14.43 -16.73
CA ARG A 260 -11.09 13.59 -17.36
C ARG A 260 -11.35 13.96 -18.80
N ALA A 261 -11.50 15.26 -19.10
CA ALA A 261 -11.73 15.74 -20.46
C ALA A 261 -10.54 15.44 -21.38
N LEU A 262 -9.33 15.55 -20.83
CA LEU A 262 -8.06 15.32 -21.53
C LEU A 262 -7.68 13.82 -21.64
N ARG A 263 -8.35 12.93 -20.92
CA ARG A 263 -7.94 11.52 -20.77
C ARG A 263 -6.52 11.39 -20.16
N ALA A 264 -6.14 12.33 -19.31
CA ALA A 264 -4.78 12.40 -18.80
C ALA A 264 -4.41 11.20 -17.92
N ASN A 265 -5.35 10.60 -17.17
CA ASN A 265 -5.10 9.37 -16.43
C ASN A 265 -4.80 8.19 -17.37
N ASP A 266 -5.45 8.13 -18.53
CA ASP A 266 -5.22 7.07 -19.51
C ASP A 266 -3.84 7.22 -20.14
N VAL A 267 -3.43 8.45 -20.45
CA VAL A 267 -2.06 8.75 -20.91
C VAL A 267 -1.04 8.43 -19.84
N MET A 268 -1.30 8.82 -18.59
CA MET A 268 -0.39 8.57 -17.46
C MET A 268 -0.06 7.08 -17.30
N TYR A 269 -1.07 6.21 -17.24
CA TYR A 269 -0.83 4.77 -17.06
C TYR A 269 -0.16 4.13 -18.28
N TYR A 270 -0.56 4.52 -19.50
CA TYR A 270 0.11 4.04 -20.70
C TYR A 270 1.58 4.47 -20.74
N ARG A 271 1.87 5.74 -20.47
CA ARG A 271 3.25 6.25 -20.43
C ARG A 271 4.07 5.63 -19.30
N LEU A 272 3.43 5.33 -18.17
CA LEU A 272 4.10 4.60 -17.09
C LEU A 272 4.48 3.17 -17.52
N MET A 273 3.61 2.47 -18.26
CA MET A 273 3.93 1.13 -18.80
C MET A 273 5.14 1.21 -19.74
N CYS A 274 5.17 2.21 -20.63
CA CYS A 274 6.31 2.45 -21.52
C CYS A 274 7.59 2.77 -20.73
N HIS A 275 7.51 3.68 -19.76
CA HIS A 275 8.64 4.06 -18.90
C HIS A 275 9.17 2.88 -18.07
N ALA A 276 8.28 2.10 -17.45
CA ALA A 276 8.67 0.93 -16.65
C ALA A 276 9.47 -0.09 -17.47
N ARG A 277 9.08 -0.31 -18.73
CA ARG A 277 9.83 -1.18 -19.64
C ARG A 277 11.24 -0.66 -19.91
N THR A 278 11.44 0.65 -20.11
CA THR A 278 12.79 1.22 -20.28
C THR A 278 13.67 1.05 -19.04
N ARG A 279 13.04 0.82 -17.88
CA ARG A 279 13.69 0.48 -16.61
C ARG A 279 13.94 -1.03 -16.44
N GLY A 280 13.60 -1.85 -17.43
CA GLY A 280 13.77 -3.29 -17.36
C GLY A 280 12.64 -4.03 -16.62
N CYS A 281 11.49 -3.39 -16.39
CA CYS A 281 10.34 -4.09 -15.85
C CYS A 281 9.67 -4.96 -16.91
N ASP A 282 9.21 -6.13 -16.49
CA ASP A 282 8.46 -7.10 -17.29
C ASP A 282 6.97 -7.21 -16.85
N ARG A 283 6.61 -6.63 -15.70
CA ARG A 283 5.27 -6.69 -15.12
C ARG A 283 4.78 -5.33 -14.66
N PHE A 284 3.47 -5.15 -14.77
CA PHE A 284 2.74 -4.01 -14.24
C PHE A 284 1.78 -4.51 -13.15
N ASP A 285 2.02 -4.09 -11.93
CA ASP A 285 1.19 -4.42 -10.77
C ASP A 285 0.32 -3.22 -10.40
N PHE A 286 -0.93 -3.22 -10.82
CA PHE A 286 -1.90 -2.18 -10.49
C PHE A 286 -2.29 -2.15 -8.99
N GLY A 287 -1.72 -3.03 -8.19
CA GLY A 287 -2.08 -3.19 -6.79
C GLY A 287 -3.51 -3.69 -6.59
N ARG A 288 -4.00 -3.55 -5.37
CA ARG A 288 -5.34 -4.04 -5.01
C ARG A 288 -6.45 -3.07 -5.36
N SER A 289 -7.66 -3.62 -5.47
CA SER A 289 -8.90 -2.86 -5.39
C SER A 289 -9.94 -3.65 -4.61
N LYS A 290 -10.82 -2.94 -3.92
CA LYS A 290 -11.98 -3.56 -3.31
C LYS A 290 -12.87 -4.12 -4.40
N THR A 291 -13.37 -5.34 -4.23
CA THR A 291 -14.29 -6.00 -5.18
C THR A 291 -15.47 -5.09 -5.49
N ASP A 292 -15.84 -5.01 -6.76
CA ASP A 292 -16.93 -4.19 -7.31
C ASP A 292 -16.83 -2.67 -7.11
N SER A 293 -15.67 -2.16 -6.69
CA SER A 293 -15.42 -0.72 -6.65
C SER A 293 -15.14 -0.12 -8.03
N GLY A 294 -15.26 1.21 -8.16
CA GLY A 294 -14.90 1.91 -9.39
C GLY A 294 -13.45 1.64 -9.84
N ALA A 295 -12.51 1.54 -8.90
CA ALA A 295 -11.11 1.19 -9.18
C ALA A 295 -10.97 -0.26 -9.68
N PHE A 296 -11.75 -1.19 -9.15
CA PHE A 296 -11.80 -2.57 -9.63
C PHE A 296 -12.23 -2.63 -11.11
N HIS A 297 -13.32 -1.96 -11.45
CA HIS A 297 -13.80 -1.92 -12.83
C HIS A 297 -12.84 -1.18 -13.77
N PHE A 298 -12.22 -0.09 -13.30
CA PHE A 298 -11.21 0.63 -14.07
C PHE A 298 -10.04 -0.30 -14.47
N LYS A 299 -9.48 -1.06 -13.54
CA LYS A 299 -8.38 -2.00 -13.82
C LYS A 299 -8.80 -3.12 -14.77
N ARG A 300 -10.02 -3.64 -14.64
CA ARG A 300 -10.59 -4.61 -15.59
C ARG A 300 -10.72 -4.04 -16.99
N ASN A 301 -11.11 -2.78 -17.12
CA ASN A 301 -11.20 -2.12 -18.43
C ASN A 301 -9.84 -2.03 -19.14
N TRP A 302 -8.76 -1.99 -18.36
CA TRP A 302 -7.37 -2.06 -18.86
C TRP A 302 -6.93 -3.47 -19.26
N GLY A 303 -7.77 -4.48 -19.09
CA GLY A 303 -7.49 -5.87 -19.44
C GLY A 303 -6.85 -6.71 -18.34
N PHE A 304 -6.73 -6.16 -17.13
CA PHE A 304 -6.19 -6.89 -16.00
C PHE A 304 -7.23 -7.85 -15.40
N ALA A 305 -6.88 -9.12 -15.30
CA ALA A 305 -7.70 -10.11 -14.62
C ALA A 305 -7.61 -9.94 -13.10
N PRO A 306 -8.75 -9.90 -12.37
CA PRO A 306 -8.73 -9.83 -10.92
C PRO A 306 -8.23 -11.15 -10.32
N GLN A 307 -7.30 -11.07 -9.37
CA GLN A 307 -6.78 -12.17 -8.58
C GLN A 307 -7.25 -11.98 -7.13
N PRO A 308 -8.11 -12.85 -6.60
CA PRO A 308 -8.59 -12.72 -5.22
C PRO A 308 -7.43 -12.64 -4.22
N LEU A 309 -7.50 -11.68 -3.29
CA LEU A 309 -6.53 -11.53 -2.20
C LEU A 309 -7.12 -12.11 -0.92
N ALA A 310 -6.31 -12.86 -0.20
CA ALA A 310 -6.68 -13.44 1.08
C ALA A 310 -6.11 -12.60 2.24
N TYR A 311 -6.98 -12.22 3.16
CA TYR A 311 -6.63 -11.50 4.37
C TYR A 311 -7.11 -12.26 5.59
N ALA A 312 -6.28 -12.35 6.62
CA ALA A 312 -6.67 -12.92 7.90
C ALA A 312 -6.83 -11.81 8.95
N GLN A 313 -7.90 -11.88 9.69
CA GLN A 313 -8.19 -10.98 10.80
C GLN A 313 -8.38 -11.77 12.07
N TRP A 314 -7.70 -11.34 13.13
CA TRP A 314 -7.91 -11.81 14.49
C TRP A 314 -8.43 -10.64 15.34
N THR A 315 -9.32 -10.95 16.29
CA THR A 315 -9.88 -9.98 17.21
C THR A 315 -9.88 -10.58 18.61
N ALA A 316 -9.45 -9.79 19.58
CA ALA A 316 -9.44 -10.20 20.99
C ALA A 316 -10.87 -10.48 21.49
N ASP A 317 -10.99 -11.43 22.43
CA ASP A 317 -12.26 -11.83 23.01
C ASP A 317 -13.03 -10.63 23.58
N GLY A 318 -14.32 -10.58 23.27
CA GLY A 318 -15.20 -9.51 23.71
C GLY A 318 -15.06 -8.17 22.96
N MET A 319 -14.16 -8.10 21.99
CA MET A 319 -13.96 -6.90 21.16
C MET A 319 -14.68 -7.03 19.81
N ALA A 320 -15.13 -5.88 19.27
CA ALA A 320 -15.67 -5.84 17.91
C ALA A 320 -14.57 -5.80 16.87
N PRO A 321 -14.71 -6.49 15.72
CA PRO A 321 -13.79 -6.36 14.61
C PRO A 321 -13.67 -4.91 14.13
N ARG A 322 -12.45 -4.47 13.80
CA ARG A 322 -12.23 -3.15 13.20
C ARG A 322 -12.92 -3.10 11.83
N ASP A 323 -13.88 -2.19 11.66
CA ASP A 323 -14.56 -1.96 10.37
C ASP A 323 -14.26 -0.54 9.87
N VAL A 324 -13.43 -0.46 8.84
CA VAL A 324 -13.04 0.79 8.14
C VAL A 324 -13.56 0.74 6.69
N ASN A 325 -14.77 0.22 6.49
CA ASN A 325 -15.35 0.04 5.16
C ASN A 325 -15.99 1.34 4.63
N PRO A 326 -15.39 2.03 3.64
CA PRO A 326 -15.94 3.27 3.08
C PRO A 326 -17.27 3.06 2.33
N LEU A 327 -17.59 1.83 1.92
CA LEU A 327 -18.86 1.51 1.24
C LEU A 327 -20.02 1.33 2.23
N SER A 328 -19.75 1.32 3.53
CA SER A 328 -20.79 1.26 4.56
C SER A 328 -21.69 2.50 4.49
N PRO A 329 -23.03 2.37 4.65
CA PRO A 329 -23.96 3.50 4.69
C PRO A 329 -23.56 4.59 5.71
N ARG A 330 -22.93 4.19 6.81
CA ARG A 330 -22.41 5.08 7.86
C ARG A 330 -21.39 6.11 7.33
N TYR A 331 -20.63 5.78 6.28
CA TYR A 331 -19.61 6.66 5.74
C TYR A 331 -20.09 7.51 4.56
N ARG A 332 -21.23 7.18 3.91
CA ARG A 332 -21.71 7.89 2.71
C ARG A 332 -21.89 9.39 2.94
N ALA A 333 -22.55 9.78 4.04
CA ALA A 333 -22.75 11.21 4.35
C ALA A 333 -21.44 11.92 4.63
N LYS A 334 -20.49 11.26 5.32
CA LYS A 334 -19.15 11.81 5.59
C LYS A 334 -18.35 11.98 4.32
N ILE A 335 -18.40 11.00 3.39
CA ILE A 335 -17.76 11.06 2.08
C ILE A 335 -18.34 12.22 1.25
N ALA A 336 -19.67 12.34 1.17
CA ALA A 336 -20.32 13.42 0.43
C ALA A 336 -19.97 14.81 0.99
N LEU A 337 -19.85 14.94 2.30
CA LEU A 337 -19.40 16.18 2.95
C LEU A 337 -17.92 16.44 2.61
N TRP A 338 -17.06 15.42 2.69
CA TRP A 338 -15.63 15.53 2.40
C TRP A 338 -15.38 16.04 0.97
N GLN A 339 -16.12 15.51 0.00
CA GLN A 339 -16.03 15.91 -1.41
C GLN A 339 -16.34 17.39 -1.65
N LYS A 340 -17.07 18.04 -0.76
CA LYS A 340 -17.45 19.47 -0.84
C LYS A 340 -16.48 20.39 -0.09
N LEU A 341 -15.54 19.84 0.68
CA LEU A 341 -14.58 20.67 1.41
C LEU A 341 -13.67 21.44 0.45
N PRO A 342 -13.36 22.72 0.75
CA PRO A 342 -12.26 23.41 0.09
C PRO A 342 -10.95 22.60 0.19
N LEU A 343 -10.17 22.56 -0.90
CA LEU A 343 -8.97 21.72 -0.96
C LEU A 343 -7.97 22.07 0.16
N ALA A 344 -7.82 23.36 0.48
CA ALA A 344 -6.93 23.80 1.56
C ALA A 344 -7.32 23.21 2.93
N ILE A 345 -8.63 23.10 3.21
CA ILE A 345 -9.13 22.48 4.45
C ILE A 345 -8.92 20.97 4.39
N ALA A 346 -9.27 20.33 3.27
CA ALA A 346 -9.09 18.89 3.09
C ALA A 346 -7.61 18.48 3.24
N ASN A 347 -6.67 19.26 2.71
CA ASN A 347 -5.24 19.01 2.81
C ASN A 347 -4.67 19.23 4.23
N ARG A 348 -5.31 20.06 5.04
CA ARG A 348 -4.89 20.27 6.45
C ARG A 348 -5.44 19.19 7.38
N VAL A 349 -6.68 18.76 7.17
CA VAL A 349 -7.38 17.80 8.05
C VAL A 349 -7.14 16.37 7.59
N GLY A 350 -6.99 16.15 6.29
CA GLY A 350 -6.80 14.83 5.68
C GLY A 350 -5.69 14.01 6.31
N PRO A 351 -4.46 14.54 6.45
CA PRO A 351 -3.35 13.82 7.06
C PRO A 351 -3.62 13.29 8.47
N LEU A 352 -4.36 14.05 9.27
CA LEU A 352 -4.71 13.65 10.64
C LEU A 352 -5.69 12.45 10.68
N ILE A 353 -6.53 12.33 9.66
CA ILE A 353 -7.48 11.22 9.52
C ILE A 353 -6.82 10.04 8.83
N ALA A 354 -6.15 10.30 7.71
CA ALA A 354 -5.61 9.26 6.84
C ALA A 354 -4.48 8.47 7.50
N GLY A 355 -3.69 9.09 8.37
CA GLY A 355 -2.67 8.39 9.16
C GLY A 355 -3.23 7.20 9.95
N GLY A 356 -4.48 7.24 10.37
CA GLY A 356 -5.13 6.13 11.07
C GLY A 356 -5.79 5.06 10.19
N LEU A 357 -5.70 5.18 8.87
CA LEU A 357 -6.30 4.24 7.92
C LEU A 357 -5.33 3.14 7.44
N ALA A 358 -4.15 3.04 8.04
CA ALA A 358 -3.11 2.06 7.73
C ALA A 358 -3.57 0.61 7.82
#